data_91598a2f079ccf383a56c47a96fc42c4
#
_entry.id   91598a2f079ccf383a56c47a96fc42c4
#
_cell.length_a   1.000
_cell.length_b   1.000
_cell.length_c   1.000
_cell.angle_alpha   90.00
_cell.angle_beta   90.00
_cell.angle_gamma   90.00
#
_symmetry.space_group_name_H-M   'P 1'
#
loop_
_entity.id
_entity.type
_entity.pdbx_description
1 polymer ?
#
loop_
_entity_poly.entity_id
_entity_poly.type
_entity_poly.pdbx_seq_one_letter_code
_entity_poly.pdbx_strand_id
1 'polypeptide(L)'
;MIHTMRQQDIWELPAGTVVRVRHGLYEHVAMLSEHAIGGERAVVSFSAQAGGFVEEPFSIFARGQTVVIEGYLGILPPVVVMQRARMKRSQAYSLSDFNCEHFVRYAHGVPVESPQLRQWAFLGGLMGILALAARA
;
A
#
# COMPACT_ATOMS: atom_id res chain seq x y z
N MET A 1 -13.51 13.42 -2.47
CA MET A 1 -12.61 13.75 -1.39
C MET A 1 -12.49 12.61 -0.40
N ILE A 2 -11.29 12.26 -0.10
CA ILE A 2 -11.07 11.21 0.87
C ILE A 2 -11.17 11.80 2.26
N HIS A 3 -12.03 11.23 3.05
CA HIS A 3 -12.16 11.58 4.44
C HIS A 3 -11.33 10.65 5.28
N THR A 4 -10.97 11.09 6.46
CA THR A 4 -10.37 10.20 7.42
C THR A 4 -11.38 9.10 7.71
N MET A 5 -11.00 7.87 7.40
CA MET A 5 -11.88 6.73 7.66
C MET A 5 -11.89 6.40 9.14
N ARG A 6 -13.06 6.07 9.65
CA ARG A 6 -13.16 5.55 11.00
C ARG A 6 -12.62 4.14 11.02
N GLN A 7 -12.16 3.69 12.18
CA GLN A 7 -11.57 2.37 12.31
C GLN A 7 -12.52 1.26 11.86
N GLN A 8 -13.80 1.38 12.20
CA GLN A 8 -14.78 0.38 11.80
C GLN A 8 -14.97 0.33 10.28
N ASP A 9 -14.86 1.48 9.61
CA ASP A 9 -15.01 1.52 8.15
C ASP A 9 -13.83 0.85 7.48
N ILE A 10 -12.63 1.03 8.03
CA ILE A 10 -11.43 0.40 7.53
C ILE A 10 -11.55 -1.12 7.61
N TRP A 11 -12.19 -1.64 8.67
CA TRP A 11 -12.35 -3.07 8.83
C TRP A 11 -13.32 -3.70 7.83
N GLU A 12 -14.14 -2.89 7.15
CA GLU A 12 -15.05 -3.40 6.13
C GLU A 12 -14.35 -3.66 4.80
N LEU A 13 -13.13 -3.17 4.62
CA LEU A 13 -12.38 -3.37 3.40
C LEU A 13 -11.59 -4.67 3.49
N PRO A 14 -11.45 -5.40 2.36
CA PRO A 14 -10.72 -6.66 2.41
C PRO A 14 -9.24 -6.46 2.65
N ALA A 15 -8.60 -7.46 3.24
CA ALA A 15 -7.15 -7.49 3.33
C ALA A 15 -6.59 -7.44 1.92
N GLY A 16 -5.51 -6.69 1.74
CA GLY A 16 -4.94 -6.47 0.41
C GLY A 16 -5.38 -5.16 -0.22
N THR A 17 -6.39 -4.50 0.34
CA THR A 17 -6.78 -3.17 -0.16
C THR A 17 -5.58 -2.24 -0.07
N VAL A 18 -5.26 -1.60 -1.17
CA VAL A 18 -4.09 -0.72 -1.27
C VAL A 18 -4.43 0.64 -0.72
N VAL A 19 -3.55 1.14 0.12
CA VAL A 19 -3.67 2.45 0.75
C VAL A 19 -2.39 3.23 0.51
N ARG A 20 -2.52 4.55 0.45
CA ARG A 20 -1.39 5.43 0.15
C ARG A 20 -1.41 6.61 1.08
N VAL A 21 -0.24 6.99 1.56
CA VAL A 21 -0.07 8.16 2.41
C VAL A 21 1.09 8.99 1.90
N ARG A 22 1.01 10.29 2.08
CA ARG A 22 2.06 11.22 1.65
C ARG A 22 2.70 11.85 2.86
N HIS A 23 4.02 11.75 2.92
CA HIS A 23 4.83 12.39 3.96
C HIS A 23 5.77 13.37 3.27
N GLY A 24 5.36 14.63 3.18
CA GLY A 24 6.13 15.62 2.42
C GLY A 24 6.17 15.28 0.94
N LEU A 25 7.36 15.07 0.40
CA LEU A 25 7.53 14.67 -1.00
C LEU A 25 7.54 13.15 -1.19
N TYR A 26 7.52 12.40 -0.11
CA TYR A 26 7.59 10.95 -0.15
C TYR A 26 6.19 10.36 -0.07
N GLU A 27 5.88 9.47 -1.00
CA GLU A 27 4.64 8.71 -0.97
C GLU A 27 4.92 7.27 -0.58
N HIS A 28 4.14 6.78 0.36
CA HIS A 28 4.28 5.41 0.85
C HIS A 28 2.99 4.66 0.59
N VAL A 29 3.11 3.48 0.00
CA VAL A 29 1.96 2.65 -0.33
C VAL A 29 2.04 1.37 0.50
N ALA A 30 0.88 0.89 0.89
CA ALA A 30 0.76 -0.30 1.73
C ALA A 30 -0.52 -1.02 1.41
N MET A 31 -0.76 -2.13 2.08
CA MET A 31 -2.00 -2.87 1.98
C MET A 31 -2.57 -3.08 3.37
N LEU A 32 -3.90 -3.08 3.48
CA LEU A 32 -4.53 -3.44 4.74
C LEU A 32 -4.27 -4.92 5.02
N SER A 33 -3.94 -5.21 6.27
CA SER A 33 -3.72 -6.56 6.75
C SER A 33 -5.04 -7.12 7.30
N GLU A 34 -5.08 -8.42 7.51
CA GLU A 34 -6.18 -9.06 8.21
C GLU A 34 -5.99 -9.00 9.72
N HIS A 35 -4.85 -8.55 10.20
CA HIS A 35 -4.52 -8.55 11.62
C HIS A 35 -4.85 -7.23 12.28
N ALA A 36 -4.99 -7.28 13.60
CA ALA A 36 -5.08 -6.11 14.47
C ALA A 36 -3.80 -6.00 15.29
N ILE A 37 -3.32 -4.79 15.46
CA ILE A 37 -2.18 -4.51 16.35
C ILE A 37 -2.60 -3.33 17.22
N GLY A 38 -2.59 -3.56 18.54
CA GLY A 38 -2.97 -2.50 19.47
C GLY A 38 -4.39 -2.02 19.29
N GLY A 39 -5.31 -2.90 18.85
CA GLY A 39 -6.70 -2.55 18.64
C GLY A 39 -6.98 -1.86 17.33
N GLU A 40 -5.97 -1.64 16.50
CA GLU A 40 -6.11 -1.01 15.20
C GLU A 40 -5.89 -2.01 14.09
N ARG A 41 -6.48 -1.74 12.95
CA ARG A 41 -6.17 -2.52 11.76
C ARG A 41 -4.70 -2.33 11.41
N ALA A 42 -4.01 -3.44 11.15
CA ALA A 42 -2.62 -3.37 10.71
C ALA A 42 -2.53 -3.14 9.21
N VAL A 43 -1.41 -2.62 8.78
CA VAL A 43 -1.05 -2.52 7.37
C VAL A 43 0.27 -3.21 7.14
N VAL A 44 0.46 -3.76 5.95
CA VAL A 44 1.72 -4.35 5.53
C VAL A 44 2.31 -3.52 4.42
N SER A 45 3.60 -3.27 4.50
CA SER A 45 4.29 -2.46 3.50
C SER A 45 5.74 -2.88 3.37
N PHE A 46 6.39 -2.32 2.37
CA PHE A 46 7.81 -2.47 2.17
C PHE A 46 8.44 -1.11 2.34
N SER A 47 9.15 -0.91 3.45
CA SER A 47 9.57 0.39 3.90
C SER A 47 11.08 0.55 3.81
N ALA A 48 11.52 1.66 3.24
CA ALA A 48 12.95 1.97 3.20
C ALA A 48 13.50 2.12 4.62
N GLN A 49 12.73 2.71 5.51
CA GLN A 49 13.18 2.91 6.90
C GLN A 49 13.34 1.58 7.63
N ALA A 50 12.44 0.64 7.38
CA ALA A 50 12.53 -0.68 7.99
C ALA A 50 13.50 -1.60 7.24
N GLY A 51 13.91 -1.21 6.05
CA GLY A 51 14.77 -2.04 5.23
C GLY A 51 14.06 -3.16 4.51
N GLY A 52 12.73 -3.16 4.51
CA GLY A 52 11.94 -4.21 3.86
C GLY A 52 10.54 -4.28 4.44
N PHE A 53 10.07 -5.51 4.61
CA PHE A 53 8.71 -5.81 5.08
C PHE A 53 8.48 -5.26 6.49
N VAL A 54 7.31 -4.64 6.67
CA VAL A 54 6.85 -4.22 7.99
C VAL A 54 5.35 -4.39 8.07
N GLU A 55 4.87 -4.82 9.22
CA GLU A 55 3.45 -4.87 9.53
C GLU A 55 3.25 -4.04 10.79
N GLU A 56 2.45 -2.99 10.70
CA GLU A 56 2.34 -1.99 11.76
C GLU A 56 0.92 -1.47 11.87
N PRO A 57 0.54 -0.87 13.02
CA PRO A 57 -0.78 -0.28 13.17
C PRO A 57 -1.03 0.81 12.12
N PHE A 58 -2.28 0.96 11.74
CA PHE A 58 -2.68 1.96 10.74
C PHE A 58 -2.21 3.37 11.12
N SER A 59 -2.32 3.73 12.40
CA SER A 59 -1.93 5.07 12.84
C SER A 59 -0.43 5.33 12.68
N ILE A 60 0.37 4.29 12.84
CA ILE A 60 1.83 4.41 12.64
C ILE A 60 2.13 4.63 11.15
N PHE A 61 1.44 3.90 10.29
CA PHE A 61 1.58 4.10 8.85
C PHE A 61 1.16 5.51 8.45
N ALA A 62 0.03 5.98 8.98
CA ALA A 62 -0.54 7.27 8.60
C ALA A 62 0.25 8.47 9.13
N ARG A 63 0.83 8.35 10.33
CA ARG A 63 1.56 9.44 11.00
C ARG A 63 0.77 10.75 10.99
N GLY A 64 -0.52 10.65 11.25
CA GLY A 64 -1.38 11.84 11.30
C GLY A 64 -1.77 12.42 9.95
N GLN A 65 -1.32 11.82 8.86
CA GLN A 65 -1.67 12.27 7.52
C GLN A 65 -2.91 11.57 7.00
N THR A 66 -3.56 12.16 6.03
CA THR A 66 -4.72 11.55 5.38
C THR A 66 -4.26 10.38 4.53
N VAL A 67 -4.91 9.23 4.74
CA VAL A 67 -4.63 8.02 3.97
C VAL A 67 -5.68 7.89 2.88
N VAL A 68 -5.23 7.67 1.66
CA VAL A 68 -6.10 7.50 0.50
C VAL A 68 -6.27 6.02 0.25
N ILE A 69 -7.53 5.60 0.12
CA ILE A 69 -7.86 4.21 -0.21
C ILE A 69 -7.85 4.09 -1.73
N GLU A 70 -6.92 3.30 -2.26
CA GLU A 70 -6.82 3.13 -3.71
C GLU A 70 -7.67 1.99 -4.23
N GLY A 71 -7.92 1.00 -3.39
CA GLY A 71 -8.74 -0.14 -3.78
C GLY A 71 -7.93 -1.41 -3.94
N TYR A 72 -8.58 -2.39 -4.55
CA TYR A 72 -8.01 -3.73 -4.70
C TYR A 72 -7.38 -3.85 -6.09
N LEU A 73 -6.09 -4.14 -6.12
CA LEU A 73 -5.31 -3.97 -7.35
C LEU A 73 -5.55 -5.08 -8.38
N GLY A 74 -5.67 -6.32 -7.93
CA GLY A 74 -5.79 -7.47 -8.82
C GLY A 74 -7.03 -8.32 -8.54
N ILE A 75 -6.96 -9.59 -8.93
CA ILE A 75 -8.09 -10.52 -8.79
C ILE A 75 -7.81 -11.66 -7.83
N LEU A 76 -6.62 -11.72 -7.24
CA LEU A 76 -6.30 -12.79 -6.29
C LEU A 76 -7.10 -12.62 -5.00
N PRO A 77 -7.52 -13.72 -4.37
CA PRO A 77 -8.21 -13.61 -3.10
C PRO A 77 -7.34 -12.96 -2.02
N PRO A 78 -7.94 -12.28 -1.05
CA PRO A 78 -7.18 -11.61 0.01
C PRO A 78 -6.18 -12.51 0.73
N VAL A 79 -6.56 -13.75 1.01
CA VAL A 79 -5.66 -14.67 1.72
C VAL A 79 -4.41 -14.94 0.88
N VAL A 80 -4.55 -15.02 -0.44
CA VAL A 80 -3.43 -15.25 -1.34
C VAL A 80 -2.54 -14.02 -1.39
N VAL A 81 -3.16 -12.85 -1.48
CA VAL A 81 -2.42 -11.58 -1.50
C VAL A 81 -1.56 -11.47 -0.24
N MET A 82 -2.12 -11.76 0.92
CA MET A 82 -1.38 -11.68 2.17
C MET A 82 -0.28 -12.74 2.27
N GLN A 83 -0.53 -13.95 1.78
CA GLN A 83 0.51 -14.97 1.73
C GLN A 83 1.68 -14.52 0.87
N ARG A 84 1.39 -13.98 -0.29
CA ARG A 84 2.42 -13.50 -1.21
C ARG A 84 3.20 -12.33 -0.59
N ALA A 85 2.51 -11.42 0.07
CA ALA A 85 3.18 -10.32 0.75
C ALA A 85 4.17 -10.83 1.80
N ARG A 86 3.76 -11.81 2.59
CA ARG A 86 4.60 -12.34 3.66
C ARG A 86 5.75 -13.19 3.15
N MET A 87 5.69 -13.67 1.91
CA MET A 87 6.81 -14.35 1.29
C MET A 87 8.01 -13.42 1.08
N LYS A 88 7.79 -12.12 1.12
CA LYS A 88 8.86 -11.13 0.93
C LYS A 88 9.46 -10.62 2.24
N ARG A 89 9.15 -11.28 3.35
CA ARG A 89 9.65 -10.85 4.66
C ARG A 89 11.16 -10.75 4.74
N SER A 90 11.88 -11.62 4.05
CA SER A 90 13.33 -11.67 4.10
C SER A 90 14.00 -10.86 3.02
N GLN A 91 13.22 -10.27 2.13
CA GLN A 91 13.79 -9.51 1.02
C GLN A 91 14.19 -8.12 1.49
N ALA A 92 15.37 -7.66 1.09
CA ALA A 92 15.82 -6.32 1.41
C ALA A 92 15.14 -5.29 0.52
N TYR A 93 14.89 -4.13 1.08
CA TYR A 93 14.35 -3.00 0.32
C TYR A 93 15.39 -2.54 -0.70
N SER A 94 14.91 -2.23 -1.90
CA SER A 94 15.76 -1.64 -2.95
C SER A 94 14.91 -0.64 -3.73
N LEU A 95 15.36 0.60 -3.75
CA LEU A 95 14.61 1.66 -4.42
C LEU A 95 14.39 1.33 -5.89
N SER A 96 15.37 0.73 -6.55
CA SER A 96 15.28 0.42 -7.98
C SER A 96 14.70 -0.95 -8.26
N ASP A 97 14.98 -1.94 -7.40
CA ASP A 97 14.66 -3.34 -7.70
C ASP A 97 13.41 -3.85 -6.98
N PHE A 98 13.22 -3.45 -5.73
CA PHE A 98 12.04 -3.88 -4.99
C PHE A 98 11.70 -2.86 -3.90
N ASN A 99 10.77 -1.98 -4.20
CA ASN A 99 10.31 -0.91 -3.31
C ASN A 99 8.83 -1.14 -2.93
N CYS A 100 8.20 -0.15 -2.33
CA CYS A 100 6.83 -0.30 -1.85
C CYS A 100 5.83 -0.54 -2.98
N GLU A 101 6.03 0.06 -4.15
CA GLU A 101 5.16 -0.19 -5.31
C GLU A 101 5.33 -1.60 -5.83
N HIS A 102 6.58 -2.05 -5.95
CA HIS A 102 6.86 -3.42 -6.38
C HIS A 102 6.23 -4.43 -5.45
N PHE A 103 6.28 -4.14 -4.16
CA PHE A 103 5.75 -5.02 -3.13
C PHE A 103 4.25 -5.26 -3.31
N VAL A 104 3.46 -4.19 -3.45
CA VAL A 104 2.01 -4.33 -3.59
C VAL A 104 1.65 -5.02 -4.91
N ARG A 105 2.38 -4.75 -5.98
CA ARG A 105 2.14 -5.41 -7.27
C ARG A 105 2.47 -6.88 -7.20
N TYR A 106 3.59 -7.22 -6.57
CA TYR A 106 3.94 -8.63 -6.39
C TYR A 106 2.87 -9.34 -5.59
N ALA A 107 2.41 -8.75 -4.49
CA ALA A 107 1.41 -9.39 -3.63
C ALA A 107 0.13 -9.66 -4.40
N HIS A 108 -0.29 -8.72 -5.24
CA HIS A 108 -1.50 -8.87 -6.04
C HIS A 108 -1.31 -9.71 -7.30
N GLY A 109 -0.08 -10.13 -7.60
CA GLY A 109 0.19 -10.95 -8.79
C GLY A 109 0.01 -10.20 -10.08
N VAL A 110 0.16 -8.87 -10.06
CA VAL A 110 0.09 -8.05 -11.27
C VAL A 110 1.52 -7.68 -11.69
N PRO A 111 1.71 -7.28 -12.97
CA PRO A 111 3.06 -6.98 -13.44
C PRO A 111 3.73 -5.92 -12.60
N VAL A 112 4.94 -6.23 -12.14
CA VAL A 112 5.72 -5.31 -11.33
C VAL A 112 6.29 -4.21 -12.20
N GLU A 113 6.71 -4.55 -13.42
CA GLU A 113 7.24 -3.59 -14.34
C GLU A 113 6.65 -3.78 -15.72
N SER A 114 6.31 -2.69 -16.33
CA SER A 114 6.06 -2.59 -17.75
C SER A 114 6.35 -1.14 -18.13
N PRO A 115 6.72 -0.89 -19.38
CA PRO A 115 6.91 0.50 -19.81
C PRO A 115 5.69 1.36 -19.51
N GLN A 116 4.51 0.79 -19.69
CA GLN A 116 3.26 1.50 -19.45
C GLN A 116 3.06 1.80 -17.98
N LEU A 117 3.34 0.82 -17.10
CA LEU A 117 3.23 1.03 -15.67
C LEU A 117 4.26 2.02 -15.17
N ARG A 118 5.48 1.96 -15.72
CA ARG A 118 6.51 2.90 -15.38
C ARG A 118 6.11 4.31 -15.79
N GLN A 119 5.50 4.44 -16.96
CA GLN A 119 4.97 5.70 -17.43
C GLN A 119 3.82 6.17 -16.54
N TRP A 120 2.95 5.28 -16.14
CA TRP A 120 1.88 5.57 -15.20
C TRP A 120 2.41 5.93 -13.82
N ALA A 121 3.43 5.24 -13.35
CA ALA A 121 4.04 5.57 -12.05
C ALA A 121 4.74 6.92 -12.10
N PHE A 122 5.25 7.26 -13.25
CA PHE A 122 5.96 8.50 -13.50
C PHE A 122 4.99 9.67 -13.66
N LEU A 123 4.04 9.51 -14.60
CA LEU A 123 2.93 10.44 -14.68
C LEU A 123 2.08 10.37 -13.44
N GLY A 124 2.17 9.25 -12.78
CA GLY A 124 1.40 8.98 -11.62
C GLY A 124 1.88 9.73 -10.42
N GLY A 125 3.09 10.15 -10.42
CA GLY A 125 3.42 11.18 -9.48
C GLY A 125 2.44 12.31 -9.66
N LEU A 126 2.15 12.63 -10.93
CA LEU A 126 1.16 13.65 -11.25
C LEU A 126 -0.23 13.08 -11.40
N MET A 127 -0.36 12.10 -12.30
CA MET A 127 -1.67 11.56 -12.62
C MET A 127 -2.24 10.70 -11.51
N GLY A 128 -1.38 10.04 -10.77
CA GLY A 128 -1.81 9.32 -9.60
C GLY A 128 -2.41 10.27 -8.58
N ILE A 129 -1.77 11.37 -8.38
CA ILE A 129 -2.27 12.40 -7.49
C ILE A 129 -3.58 12.97 -8.03
N LEU A 130 -3.63 13.25 -9.33
CA LEU A 130 -4.84 13.75 -9.94
C LEU A 130 -5.98 12.74 -9.89
N ALA A 131 -5.67 11.48 -10.17
CA ALA A 131 -6.68 10.44 -10.11
C ALA A 131 -7.17 10.22 -8.68
N LEU A 132 -6.28 10.28 -7.71
CA LEU A 132 -6.66 10.17 -6.31
C LEU A 132 -7.46 11.39 -5.88
N ALA A 133 -7.07 12.57 -6.33
CA ALA A 133 -7.82 13.78 -6.05
C ALA A 133 -9.21 13.72 -6.69
N ALA A 134 -9.33 13.16 -7.87
CA ALA A 134 -10.61 13.01 -8.54
C ALA A 134 -11.51 12.01 -7.85
N ARG A 135 -10.93 10.99 -7.21
CA ARG A 135 -11.70 10.01 -6.45
C ARG A 135 -11.96 10.47 -5.03
N ALA A 136 -11.22 11.43 -4.61
CA ALA A 136 -11.33 11.93 -3.25
C ALA A 136 -12.49 12.96 -3.12
#